data_a47b4b0251595e24d952a537e1d6b461
#
_entry.id   a47b4b0251595e24d952a537e1d6b461
#
_cell.length_a   1.000
_cell.length_b   1.000
_cell.length_c   1.000
_cell.angle_alpha   90.00
_cell.angle_beta   90.00
_cell.angle_gamma   90.00
#
_symmetry.space_group_name_H-M   'P 1'
#
loop_
_entity.id
_entity.type
_entity.pdbx_description
1 polymer ?
#
loop_
_entity_poly.entity_id
_entity_poly.type
_entity_poly.pdbx_seq_one_letter_code
_entity_poly.pdbx_strand_id
1 'polypeptide(L)'
;MSNKGDARARMQVADNAIDLAAARGVLSRTATLVDEHRAANPTSDGTAGELGALFAEAQAAKAFVGEASARVVDRALALSGGAGYLNGSPLARAYRDVKAGSFMHPLGANRAYDYLADVALDGQPMLH
;
A
#
# COMPACT_ATOMS: atom_id res chain seq x y z
N MET A 1 -22.64 -15.22 -17.64
CA MET A 1 -23.30 -13.89 -17.58
C MET A 1 -22.24 -12.80 -17.44
N SER A 2 -22.31 -11.80 -18.28
CA SER A 2 -21.39 -10.67 -18.21
C SER A 2 -21.81 -9.71 -17.09
N ASN A 3 -20.85 -9.29 -16.23
CA ASN A 3 -21.09 -8.32 -15.16
C ASN A 3 -21.05 -6.87 -15.63
N LYS A 4 -20.87 -6.62 -16.93
CA LYS A 4 -20.75 -5.26 -17.47
C LYS A 4 -21.99 -4.39 -17.25
N GLY A 5 -23.18 -5.00 -17.21
CA GLY A 5 -24.44 -4.28 -16.97
C GLY A 5 -24.87 -4.20 -15.51
N ASP A 6 -24.21 -4.93 -14.61
CA ASP A 6 -24.53 -4.93 -13.19
C ASP A 6 -23.95 -3.68 -12.52
N ALA A 7 -24.83 -2.82 -11.99
CA ALA A 7 -24.42 -1.56 -11.38
C ALA A 7 -23.47 -1.77 -10.20
N ARG A 8 -23.73 -2.80 -9.37
CA ARG A 8 -22.89 -3.10 -8.21
C ARG A 8 -21.51 -3.57 -8.64
N ALA A 9 -21.44 -4.47 -9.62
CA ALA A 9 -20.16 -4.95 -10.15
C ALA A 9 -19.37 -3.81 -10.77
N ARG A 10 -20.04 -2.93 -11.51
CA ARG A 10 -19.39 -1.76 -12.11
C ARG A 10 -18.80 -0.82 -11.05
N MET A 11 -19.51 -0.61 -9.94
CA MET A 11 -18.99 0.21 -8.83
C MET A 11 -17.75 -0.43 -8.20
N GLN A 12 -17.75 -1.74 -8.00
CA GLN A 12 -16.60 -2.45 -7.45
C GLN A 12 -15.37 -2.37 -8.37
N VAL A 13 -15.58 -2.48 -9.67
CA VAL A 13 -14.50 -2.31 -10.66
C VAL A 13 -13.96 -0.88 -10.62
N ALA A 14 -14.82 0.10 -10.54
CA ALA A 14 -14.42 1.51 -10.44
C ALA A 14 -13.63 1.76 -9.15
N ASP A 15 -14.09 1.25 -8.01
CA ASP A 15 -13.38 1.38 -6.74
C ASP A 15 -11.99 0.73 -6.80
N ASN A 16 -11.87 -0.41 -7.45
CA ASN A 16 -10.57 -1.05 -7.66
C ASN A 16 -9.65 -0.19 -8.54
N ALA A 17 -10.18 0.39 -9.60
CA ALA A 17 -9.40 1.27 -10.46
C ALA A 17 -8.89 2.50 -9.69
N ILE A 18 -9.72 3.08 -8.82
CA ILE A 18 -9.35 4.22 -7.98
C ILE A 18 -8.25 3.82 -6.99
N ASP A 19 -8.43 2.72 -6.27
CA ASP A 19 -7.43 2.25 -5.29
C ASP A 19 -6.10 1.92 -5.97
N LEU A 20 -6.12 1.28 -7.13
CA LEU A 20 -4.90 0.95 -7.87
C LEU A 20 -4.18 2.21 -8.37
N ALA A 21 -4.91 3.19 -8.88
CA ALA A 21 -4.33 4.46 -9.32
C ALA A 21 -3.66 5.18 -8.16
N ALA A 22 -4.33 5.25 -7.01
CA ALA A 22 -3.80 5.88 -5.81
C ALA A 22 -2.56 5.14 -5.29
N ALA A 23 -2.60 3.81 -5.24
CA ALA A 23 -1.46 3.00 -4.79
C ALA A 23 -0.23 3.19 -5.68
N ARG A 24 -0.43 3.21 -6.99
CA ARG A 24 0.66 3.48 -7.94
C ARG A 24 1.25 4.87 -7.73
N GLY A 25 0.41 5.88 -7.49
CA GLY A 25 0.85 7.24 -7.22
C GLY A 25 1.70 7.31 -5.94
N VAL A 26 1.26 6.66 -4.88
CA VAL A 26 1.99 6.60 -3.61
C VAL A 26 3.35 5.90 -3.78
N LEU A 27 3.38 4.78 -4.48
CA LEU A 27 4.63 4.05 -4.74
C LEU A 27 5.60 4.88 -5.58
N SER A 28 5.10 5.54 -6.62
CA SER A 28 5.91 6.39 -7.49
C SER A 28 6.52 7.56 -6.70
N ARG A 29 5.72 8.22 -5.85
CA ARG A 29 6.20 9.31 -5.01
C ARG A 29 7.30 8.83 -4.07
N THR A 30 7.08 7.70 -3.40
CA THR A 30 8.06 7.13 -2.46
C THR A 30 9.38 6.79 -3.17
N ALA A 31 9.30 6.17 -4.35
CA ALA A 31 10.49 5.86 -5.15
C ALA A 31 11.26 7.13 -5.52
N THR A 32 10.55 8.19 -5.91
CA THR A 32 11.17 9.48 -6.21
C THR A 32 11.89 10.07 -5.00
N LEU A 33 11.27 10.02 -3.82
CA LEU A 33 11.90 10.52 -2.58
C LEU A 33 13.18 9.75 -2.25
N VAL A 34 13.19 8.44 -2.46
CA VAL A 34 14.39 7.61 -2.26
C VAL A 34 15.49 8.01 -3.26
N ASP A 35 15.13 8.15 -4.52
CA ASP A 35 16.10 8.54 -5.56
C ASP A 35 16.69 9.92 -5.31
N GLU A 36 15.88 10.88 -4.90
CA GLU A 36 16.32 12.23 -4.55
C GLU A 36 17.27 12.21 -3.36
N HIS A 37 16.95 11.41 -2.34
CA HIS A 37 17.80 11.25 -1.16
C HIS A 37 19.16 10.69 -1.55
N ARG A 38 19.20 9.66 -2.39
CA ARG A 38 20.44 9.06 -2.87
C ARG A 38 21.27 10.04 -3.70
N ALA A 39 20.60 10.81 -4.55
CA ALA A 39 21.27 11.81 -5.38
C ALA A 39 21.90 12.92 -4.52
N ALA A 40 21.22 13.32 -3.45
CA ALA A 40 21.74 14.32 -2.53
C ALA A 40 22.85 13.81 -1.60
N ASN A 41 22.95 12.50 -1.41
CA ASN A 41 23.89 11.87 -0.50
C ASN A 41 24.69 10.74 -1.21
N PRO A 42 25.52 11.08 -2.22
CA PRO A 42 26.18 10.05 -3.05
C PRO A 42 27.24 9.22 -2.33
N THR A 43 27.76 9.71 -1.20
CA THR A 43 28.86 9.04 -0.46
C THR A 43 28.50 8.73 1.00
N SER A 44 27.26 9.00 1.40
CA SER A 44 26.79 8.74 2.78
C SER A 44 25.31 8.38 2.75
N ASP A 45 24.76 7.99 3.90
CA ASP A 45 23.32 7.73 4.04
C ASP A 45 22.51 9.00 4.32
N GLY A 46 23.16 10.12 4.55
CA GLY A 46 22.53 11.37 4.97
C GLY A 46 22.44 11.47 6.49
N THR A 47 21.70 12.47 6.96
CA THR A 47 21.55 12.69 8.41
C THR A 47 20.51 11.76 9.01
N ALA A 48 20.55 11.58 10.33
CA ALA A 48 19.54 10.80 11.06
C ALA A 48 18.14 11.37 10.86
N GLY A 49 18.00 12.70 10.84
CA GLY A 49 16.72 13.36 10.60
C GLY A 49 16.16 13.08 9.20
N GLU A 50 17.03 13.13 8.18
CA GLU A 50 16.65 12.82 6.80
C GLU A 50 16.20 11.35 6.67
N LEU A 51 16.96 10.44 7.26
CA LEU A 51 16.61 9.01 7.23
C LEU A 51 15.31 8.73 7.98
N GLY A 52 15.08 9.39 9.13
CA GLY A 52 13.85 9.27 9.88
C GLY A 52 12.63 9.73 9.08
N ALA A 53 12.75 10.88 8.39
CA ALA A 53 11.68 11.39 7.55
C ALA A 53 11.40 10.46 6.35
N LEU A 54 12.44 9.93 5.73
CA LEU A 54 12.30 8.99 4.63
C LEU A 54 11.65 7.67 5.09
N PHE A 55 12.04 7.18 6.27
CA PHE A 55 11.43 5.98 6.87
C PHE A 55 9.94 6.18 7.11
N ALA A 56 9.54 7.35 7.65
CA ALA A 56 8.13 7.67 7.89
C ALA A 56 7.33 7.67 6.58
N GLU A 57 7.87 8.25 5.52
CA GLU A 57 7.23 8.22 4.20
C GLU A 57 7.07 6.79 3.68
N ALA A 58 8.11 5.96 3.83
CA ALA A 58 8.06 4.56 3.40
C ALA A 58 7.02 3.77 4.20
N GLN A 59 6.90 4.00 5.51
CA GLN A 59 5.90 3.33 6.33
C GLN A 59 4.47 3.77 5.98
N ALA A 60 4.26 5.05 5.69
CA ALA A 60 2.97 5.55 5.23
C ALA A 60 2.58 4.91 3.89
N ALA A 61 3.52 4.80 2.96
CA ALA A 61 3.29 4.14 1.67
C ALA A 61 2.94 2.67 1.86
N LYS A 62 3.70 1.96 2.70
CA LYS A 62 3.44 0.55 3.00
C LYS A 62 2.04 0.34 3.58
N ALA A 63 1.66 1.16 4.55
CA ALA A 63 0.35 1.07 5.20
C ALA A 63 -0.78 1.31 4.19
N PHE A 64 -0.68 2.37 3.38
CA PHE A 64 -1.70 2.69 2.39
C PHE A 64 -1.81 1.61 1.31
N VAL A 65 -0.69 1.22 0.72
CA VAL A 65 -0.66 0.23 -0.36
C VAL A 65 -1.17 -1.12 0.14
N GLY A 66 -0.80 -1.50 1.37
CA GLY A 66 -1.28 -2.74 1.98
C GLY A 66 -2.80 -2.76 2.11
N GLU A 67 -3.39 -1.69 2.63
CA GLU A 67 -4.84 -1.59 2.78
C GLU A 67 -5.56 -1.52 1.43
N ALA A 68 -5.05 -0.71 0.50
CA ALA A 68 -5.62 -0.59 -0.84
C ALA A 68 -5.59 -1.93 -1.57
N SER A 69 -4.48 -2.65 -1.48
CA SER A 69 -4.32 -3.97 -2.10
C SER A 69 -5.31 -4.99 -1.51
N ALA A 70 -5.51 -4.96 -0.19
CA ALA A 70 -6.49 -5.84 0.47
C ALA A 70 -7.91 -5.55 -0.03
N ARG A 71 -8.29 -4.28 -0.14
CA ARG A 71 -9.61 -3.90 -0.67
C ARG A 71 -9.80 -4.38 -2.11
N VAL A 72 -8.77 -4.21 -2.95
CA VAL A 72 -8.81 -4.62 -4.36
C VAL A 72 -9.05 -6.11 -4.48
N VAL A 73 -8.30 -6.91 -3.71
CA VAL A 73 -8.41 -8.37 -3.76
C VAL A 73 -9.75 -8.83 -3.18
N ASP A 74 -10.21 -8.22 -2.09
CA ASP A 74 -11.53 -8.55 -1.51
C ASP A 74 -12.66 -8.33 -2.52
N ARG A 75 -12.63 -7.21 -3.25
CA ARG A 75 -13.63 -6.93 -4.29
C ARG A 75 -13.53 -7.92 -5.45
N ALA A 76 -12.31 -8.24 -5.86
CA ALA A 76 -12.08 -9.20 -6.93
C ALA A 76 -12.61 -10.59 -6.56
N LEU A 77 -12.40 -11.04 -5.33
CA LEU A 77 -12.95 -12.30 -4.83
C LEU A 77 -14.48 -12.27 -4.84
N ALA A 78 -15.08 -11.18 -4.39
CA ALA A 78 -16.53 -11.03 -4.39
C ALA A 78 -17.10 -11.10 -5.82
N LEU A 79 -16.42 -10.49 -6.79
CA LEU A 79 -16.82 -10.51 -8.20
C LEU A 79 -16.66 -11.88 -8.84
N SER A 80 -15.64 -12.64 -8.43
CA SER A 80 -15.36 -13.97 -9.01
C SER A 80 -16.28 -15.06 -8.46
N GLY A 81 -16.98 -14.80 -7.35
CA GLY A 81 -17.78 -15.80 -6.67
C GLY A 81 -16.93 -16.93 -6.09
N GLY A 82 -17.52 -18.13 -6.01
CA GLY A 82 -16.87 -19.28 -5.37
C GLY A 82 -15.57 -19.73 -6.01
N ALA A 83 -15.41 -19.53 -7.31
CA ALA A 83 -14.21 -19.93 -8.02
C ALA A 83 -12.95 -19.24 -7.50
N GLY A 84 -13.07 -18.00 -7.02
CA GLY A 84 -11.94 -17.25 -6.49
C GLY A 84 -11.37 -17.82 -5.21
N TYR A 85 -12.11 -18.65 -4.48
CA TYR A 85 -11.68 -19.24 -3.22
C TYR A 85 -10.96 -20.58 -3.36
N LEU A 86 -10.89 -21.14 -4.56
CA LEU A 86 -10.19 -22.40 -4.79
C LEU A 86 -8.68 -22.20 -4.64
N ASN A 87 -8.02 -23.16 -3.97
CA ASN A 87 -6.59 -23.05 -3.64
C ASN A 87 -5.68 -22.81 -4.85
N GLY A 88 -6.03 -23.30 -6.01
CA GLY A 88 -5.26 -23.08 -7.22
C GLY A 88 -5.54 -21.76 -7.93
N SER A 89 -6.49 -20.98 -7.43
CA SER A 89 -6.88 -19.71 -8.05
C SER A 89 -5.82 -18.62 -7.84
N PRO A 90 -5.49 -17.83 -8.88
CA PRO A 90 -4.65 -16.66 -8.72
C PRO A 90 -5.17 -15.65 -7.69
N LEU A 91 -6.50 -15.51 -7.56
CA LEU A 91 -7.12 -14.61 -6.59
C LEU A 91 -6.93 -15.10 -5.15
N ALA A 92 -7.06 -16.41 -4.90
CA ALA A 92 -6.81 -16.98 -3.58
C ALA A 92 -5.36 -16.75 -3.16
N ARG A 93 -4.42 -16.93 -4.08
CA ARG A 93 -3.00 -16.65 -3.85
C ARG A 93 -2.76 -15.17 -3.56
N ALA A 94 -3.33 -14.29 -4.37
CA ALA A 94 -3.20 -12.85 -4.18
C ALA A 94 -3.75 -12.42 -2.81
N TYR A 95 -4.87 -12.99 -2.38
CA TYR A 95 -5.46 -12.73 -1.06
C TYR A 95 -4.48 -13.09 0.06
N ARG A 96 -3.87 -14.26 0.00
CA ARG A 96 -2.88 -14.67 1.01
C ARG A 96 -1.67 -13.76 1.01
N ASP A 97 -1.14 -13.43 -0.16
CA ASP A 97 0.05 -12.58 -0.29
C ASP A 97 -0.21 -11.17 0.25
N VAL A 98 -1.37 -10.60 -0.04
CA VAL A 98 -1.77 -9.27 0.45
C VAL A 98 -1.89 -9.26 1.98
N LYS A 99 -2.52 -10.28 2.55
CA LYS A 99 -2.68 -10.37 4.02
C LYS A 99 -1.33 -10.52 4.73
N ALA A 100 -0.38 -11.22 4.13
CA ALA A 100 0.96 -11.37 4.70
C ALA A 100 1.65 -10.02 4.91
N GLY A 101 1.41 -9.04 4.06
CA GLY A 101 1.99 -7.70 4.18
C GLY A 101 1.70 -7.02 5.51
N SER A 102 0.55 -7.33 6.15
CA SER A 102 0.18 -6.77 7.45
C SER A 102 1.11 -7.20 8.58
N PHE A 103 1.83 -8.29 8.40
CA PHE A 103 2.71 -8.88 9.43
C PHE A 103 4.19 -8.77 9.08
N MET A 104 4.53 -8.17 7.93
CA MET A 104 5.90 -8.10 7.46
C MET A 104 6.66 -6.94 8.10
N HIS A 105 7.96 -7.18 8.33
CA HIS A 105 8.86 -6.15 8.82
C HIS A 105 9.07 -5.02 7.79
N PRO A 106 9.51 -3.83 8.25
CA PRO A 106 9.92 -3.54 9.63
C PRO A 106 8.76 -3.32 10.60
N LEU A 107 7.60 -2.85 10.15
CA LEU A 107 6.46 -2.60 11.02
C LEU A 107 5.22 -3.27 10.46
N GLY A 108 4.56 -4.11 11.27
CA GLY A 108 3.21 -4.59 10.97
C GLY A 108 2.19 -3.46 11.06
N ALA A 109 0.93 -3.70 10.64
CA ALA A 109 -0.08 -2.65 10.50
C ALA A 109 -0.25 -1.80 11.76
N ASN A 110 -0.47 -2.41 12.92
CA ASN A 110 -0.71 -1.66 14.16
C ASN A 110 0.50 -0.83 14.60
N ARG A 111 1.69 -1.40 14.46
CA ARG A 111 2.94 -0.71 14.83
C ARG A 111 3.24 0.43 13.87
N ALA A 112 2.90 0.28 12.59
CA ALA A 112 3.06 1.36 11.62
C ALA A 112 2.15 2.55 11.96
N TYR A 113 0.91 2.29 12.34
CA TYR A 113 -0.01 3.36 12.74
C TYR A 113 0.47 4.08 14.00
N ASP A 114 0.91 3.35 15.03
CA ASP A 114 1.44 3.96 16.24
C ASP A 114 2.65 4.85 15.94
N TYR A 115 3.56 4.34 15.13
CA TYR A 115 4.75 5.10 14.72
C TYR A 115 4.38 6.38 13.96
N LEU A 116 3.47 6.28 13.00
CA LEU A 116 3.07 7.42 12.18
C LEU A 116 2.28 8.45 12.98
N ALA A 117 1.48 8.00 13.95
CA ALA A 117 0.79 8.90 14.86
C ALA A 117 1.79 9.68 15.71
N ASP A 118 2.82 9.03 16.24
CA ASP A 118 3.88 9.67 17.01
C ASP A 118 4.61 10.71 16.16
N VAL A 119 4.97 10.38 14.93
CA VAL A 119 5.63 11.32 14.01
C VAL A 119 4.77 12.55 13.79
N ALA A 120 3.47 12.36 13.53
CA ALA A 120 2.55 13.46 13.26
C ALA A 120 2.31 14.33 14.50
N LEU A 121 2.16 13.71 15.69
CA LEU A 121 1.86 14.40 16.93
C LEU A 121 3.09 15.12 17.50
N ASP A 122 4.27 14.55 17.34
CA ASP A 122 5.51 15.15 17.85
C ASP A 122 6.05 16.25 16.93
N GLY A 123 5.33 16.55 15.85
CA GLY A 123 5.70 17.62 14.94
C GLY A 123 6.89 17.32 14.07
N GLN A 124 7.29 16.06 13.95
CA GLN A 124 8.35 15.67 13.02
C GLN A 124 7.80 15.70 11.60
N PRO A 125 8.41 16.47 10.69
CA PRO A 125 7.85 16.58 9.34
C PRO A 125 8.10 15.31 8.53
N MET A 126 7.10 14.93 7.76
CA MET A 126 7.30 13.99 6.66
C MET A 126 7.81 14.77 5.45
N LEU A 127 8.49 14.10 4.54
CA LEU A 127 8.97 14.70 3.30
C LEU A 127 7.79 15.04 2.37
N HIS A 128 7.89 16.17 1.70
CA HIS A 128 6.84 16.66 0.79
C HIS A 128 7.01 16.17 -0.64
#